data_96fab9d7d0cd725313d8397fdbcc765a
#
_entry.id   96fab9d7d0cd725313d8397fdbcc765a
#
_cell.length_a   1.000
_cell.length_b   1.000
_cell.length_c   1.000
_cell.angle_alpha   90.00
_cell.angle_beta   90.00
_cell.angle_gamma   90.00
#
_symmetry.space_group_name_H-M   'P 1'
#
loop_
_entity.id
_entity.type
_entity.pdbx_description
1 polymer ?
#
loop_
_entity_poly.entity_id
_entity_poly.type
_entity_poly.pdbx_seq_one_letter_code
_entity_poly.pdbx_strand_id
1 'polypeptide(L)'
;MACTTILVGKKASYDGSTIIARNDDSGQGMYTAKKYQIINPGDQPRKYTTVISHLTMDLPDNPLRYSATPNVDRKDGIWCASGINELEVGMSATETITSNPRVLGADPLVEYNEKTNTPGGIGEEDIVHIVLPYIHSAREGVTYLGSLLEKYGTYESNGIAFCDKDEIWYLETIGGHHFIARRVEDDEYVVLPNQLNIDYFDLDDAFGKQEKHICSKDLRKFIEENHLNLGFGAKFDVRAAFGSHSDADHVYNTPRAWYMLRYFNPNTFDWEHISPECDNLPFSMKPERKITIEDVKYILSSHYQGTEYDPYVKGEKSNLYRSIGVNRTDDLEILQMRPYGRPIEYQAFASNVYNVAIPQYTCVNMAPEYLSSTTNDVNTNSFYWTSRLISALGDSDFYGNVGHIERYQLQGAALANKLIKEFDKTLEGLEGEELIKAAEHANSVICDEFEKLSTDVLGKVLKVSTNRMKNAYQRNDN
;
A
#
# COMPACT_ATOMS: atom_id res chain seq x y z
N MET A 1 -4.81 -10.31 0.86
CA MET A 1 -3.45 -10.34 1.43
C MET A 1 -3.35 -9.45 2.67
N ALA A 2 -2.29 -9.57 3.47
CA ALA A 2 -2.20 -8.86 4.75
C ALA A 2 -1.32 -7.61 4.59
N CYS A 3 -1.91 -6.47 4.37
CA CYS A 3 -1.26 -5.21 4.05
C CYS A 3 -1.30 -4.20 5.20
N THR A 4 -0.65 -3.06 5.05
CA THR A 4 -0.80 -1.90 5.95
C THR A 4 -0.64 -0.64 5.10
N THR A 5 -1.63 0.26 5.20
CA THR A 5 -1.68 1.48 4.40
C THR A 5 -1.62 2.74 5.29
N ILE A 6 -1.05 3.81 4.77
CA ILE A 6 -1.14 5.17 5.32
C ILE A 6 -1.54 6.15 4.22
N LEU A 7 -2.44 7.06 4.57
CA LEU A 7 -2.89 8.15 3.71
C LEU A 7 -2.54 9.48 4.40
N VAL A 8 -1.99 10.45 3.68
CA VAL A 8 -1.59 11.73 4.26
C VAL A 8 -2.14 12.88 3.42
N GLY A 9 -3.05 13.65 4.00
CA GLY A 9 -3.63 14.83 3.37
C GLY A 9 -2.60 15.93 3.10
N LYS A 10 -2.85 16.72 2.06
CA LYS A 10 -1.91 17.73 1.55
C LYS A 10 -1.45 18.77 2.58
N LYS A 11 -2.27 19.08 3.59
CA LYS A 11 -1.89 19.99 4.67
C LYS A 11 -1.23 19.26 5.86
N ALA A 12 -1.32 17.94 5.93
CA ALA A 12 -0.61 17.11 6.90
C ALA A 12 0.81 16.77 6.42
N SER A 13 1.04 16.67 5.11
CA SER A 13 2.35 16.43 4.52
C SER A 13 3.30 17.64 4.63
N TYR A 14 4.60 17.37 4.54
CA TYR A 14 5.65 18.38 4.74
C TYR A 14 5.71 19.43 3.62
N ASP A 15 5.31 19.07 2.41
CA ASP A 15 5.50 19.85 1.18
C ASP A 15 4.19 20.21 0.47
N GLY A 16 3.05 19.82 1.01
CA GLY A 16 1.73 20.06 0.40
C GLY A 16 1.26 18.97 -0.56
N SER A 17 2.02 17.87 -0.69
CA SER A 17 1.61 16.71 -1.46
C SER A 17 0.49 15.94 -0.78
N THR A 18 -0.38 15.30 -1.54
CA THR A 18 -1.12 14.15 -1.07
C THR A 18 -0.25 12.90 -1.20
N ILE A 19 -0.30 12.01 -0.19
CA ILE A 19 0.53 10.81 -0.16
C ILE A 19 -0.36 9.61 0.17
N ILE A 20 -0.28 8.55 -0.62
CA ILE A 20 -0.81 7.24 -0.26
C ILE A 20 0.32 6.21 -0.32
N ALA A 21 0.39 5.32 0.66
CA ALA A 21 1.45 4.32 0.73
C ALA A 21 0.96 3.03 1.35
N ARG A 22 1.43 1.90 0.83
CA ARG A 22 1.00 0.57 1.25
C ARG A 22 2.14 -0.44 1.19
N ASN A 23 2.20 -1.29 2.21
CA ASN A 23 2.90 -2.57 2.13
C ASN A 23 2.02 -3.60 1.42
N ASP A 24 2.56 -4.29 0.43
CA ASP A 24 1.96 -5.49 -0.15
C ASP A 24 2.63 -6.71 0.47
N ASP A 25 1.88 -7.47 1.28
CA ASP A 25 2.40 -8.59 2.06
C ASP A 25 1.80 -9.91 1.56
N SER A 26 2.64 -10.84 1.12
CA SER A 26 2.24 -12.21 0.78
C SER A 26 1.64 -12.98 1.97
N GLY A 27 1.04 -14.13 1.71
CA GLY A 27 0.56 -15.06 2.72
C GLY A 27 1.69 -15.60 3.62
N GLN A 28 1.33 -16.16 4.76
CA GLN A 28 2.30 -16.72 5.71
C GLN A 28 3.15 -17.82 5.04
N GLY A 29 4.48 -17.71 5.21
CA GLY A 29 5.44 -18.67 4.64
C GLY A 29 5.68 -18.50 3.14
N MET A 30 5.13 -17.46 2.53
CA MET A 30 5.28 -17.17 1.10
C MET A 30 5.94 -15.80 0.90
N TYR A 31 6.45 -15.57 -0.27
CA TYR A 31 6.80 -14.27 -0.82
C TYR A 31 6.63 -14.32 -2.35
N THR A 32 6.29 -13.20 -2.96
CA THR A 32 6.04 -13.11 -4.39
C THR A 32 7.01 -12.12 -5.03
N ALA A 33 7.70 -12.56 -6.08
CA ALA A 33 8.58 -11.66 -6.80
C ALA A 33 7.76 -10.61 -7.57
N LYS A 34 8.11 -9.34 -7.39
CA LYS A 34 7.49 -8.18 -8.01
C LYS A 34 8.44 -7.50 -8.97
N LYS A 35 7.90 -6.74 -9.91
CA LYS A 35 8.67 -5.88 -10.81
C LYS A 35 7.91 -4.60 -11.13
N TYR A 36 8.61 -3.48 -11.17
CA TYR A 36 8.04 -2.21 -11.58
C TYR A 36 7.91 -2.13 -13.09
N GLN A 37 6.77 -1.69 -13.60
CA GLN A 37 6.48 -1.59 -15.03
C GLN A 37 5.71 -0.32 -15.36
N ILE A 38 5.85 0.14 -16.61
CA ILE A 38 4.97 1.14 -17.22
C ILE A 38 4.10 0.41 -18.24
N ILE A 39 2.80 0.49 -18.08
CA ILE A 39 1.81 -0.13 -18.95
C ILE A 39 1.30 0.92 -19.93
N ASN A 40 1.66 0.78 -21.19
CA ASN A 40 1.26 1.73 -22.22
C ASN A 40 -0.14 1.41 -22.78
N PRO A 41 -0.86 2.40 -23.35
CA PRO A 41 -2.21 2.19 -23.90
C PRO A 41 -2.31 1.05 -24.91
N GLY A 42 -1.27 0.85 -25.73
CA GLY A 42 -1.22 -0.21 -26.74
C GLY A 42 -1.12 -1.63 -26.18
N ASP A 43 -0.65 -1.77 -24.93
CA ASP A 43 -0.44 -3.05 -24.27
C ASP A 43 -1.66 -3.50 -23.45
N GLN A 44 -2.72 -2.67 -23.41
CA GLN A 44 -3.90 -2.92 -22.58
C GLN A 44 -5.04 -3.57 -23.38
N PRO A 45 -5.66 -4.64 -22.85
CA PRO A 45 -6.76 -5.31 -23.55
C PRO A 45 -8.04 -4.46 -23.54
N ARG A 46 -8.92 -4.65 -24.53
CA ARG A 46 -10.28 -4.10 -24.52
C ARG A 46 -11.32 -5.08 -23.98
N LYS A 47 -10.96 -6.33 -23.91
CA LYS A 47 -11.74 -7.36 -23.24
C LYS A 47 -10.84 -8.09 -22.27
N TYR A 48 -11.23 -8.12 -21.01
CA TYR A 48 -10.45 -8.68 -19.92
C TYR A 48 -11.19 -9.84 -19.27
N THR A 49 -10.47 -10.91 -18.97
CA THR A 49 -10.99 -12.05 -18.21
C THR A 49 -10.10 -12.25 -16.99
N THR A 50 -10.68 -12.16 -15.81
CA THR A 50 -9.99 -12.38 -14.53
C THR A 50 -9.51 -13.82 -14.42
N VAL A 51 -8.40 -14.05 -13.73
CA VAL A 51 -7.82 -15.40 -13.59
C VAL A 51 -8.55 -16.21 -12.54
N ILE A 52 -8.80 -15.64 -11.36
CA ILE A 52 -9.36 -16.35 -10.21
C ILE A 52 -10.88 -16.51 -10.33
N SER A 53 -11.58 -15.44 -10.63
CA SER A 53 -13.04 -15.44 -10.65
C SER A 53 -13.68 -15.76 -12.00
N HIS A 54 -12.89 -15.86 -13.07
CA HIS A 54 -13.34 -16.12 -14.45
C HIS A 54 -14.36 -15.08 -14.98
N LEU A 55 -14.41 -13.89 -14.39
CA LEU A 55 -15.25 -12.79 -14.84
C LEU A 55 -14.70 -12.22 -16.14
N THR A 56 -15.53 -12.13 -17.16
CA THR A 56 -15.18 -11.45 -18.41
C THR A 56 -15.91 -10.11 -18.52
N MET A 57 -15.16 -9.04 -18.81
CA MET A 57 -15.71 -7.69 -18.95
C MET A 57 -15.12 -6.99 -20.18
N ASP A 58 -15.90 -6.10 -20.78
CA ASP A 58 -15.39 -5.14 -21.75
C ASP A 58 -14.86 -3.91 -20.99
N LEU A 59 -13.64 -3.52 -21.32
CA LEU A 59 -13.00 -2.34 -20.76
C LEU A 59 -13.21 -1.13 -21.69
N PRO A 60 -13.25 0.10 -21.14
CA PRO A 60 -13.45 1.30 -21.96
C PRO A 60 -12.37 1.47 -23.02
N ASP A 61 -12.71 2.19 -24.10
CA ASP A 61 -11.73 2.63 -25.10
C ASP A 61 -10.81 3.70 -24.50
N ASN A 62 -9.62 3.85 -25.11
CA ASN A 62 -8.63 4.86 -24.77
C ASN A 62 -8.12 4.81 -23.32
N PRO A 63 -7.55 3.68 -22.87
CA PRO A 63 -6.92 3.60 -21.57
C PRO A 63 -5.72 4.56 -21.49
N LEU A 64 -5.51 5.11 -20.32
CA LEU A 64 -4.33 5.91 -20.00
C LEU A 64 -3.12 5.01 -19.75
N ARG A 65 -1.91 5.52 -20.02
CA ARG A 65 -0.67 4.91 -19.55
C ARG A 65 -0.63 5.01 -18.02
N TYR A 66 -0.08 3.99 -17.35
CA TYR A 66 0.09 3.99 -15.90
C TYR A 66 1.31 3.17 -15.46
N SER A 67 1.84 3.48 -14.27
CA SER A 67 2.82 2.66 -13.57
C SER A 67 2.15 1.55 -12.78
N ALA A 68 2.83 0.44 -12.57
CA ALA A 68 2.33 -0.67 -11.76
C ALA A 68 3.46 -1.57 -11.28
N THR A 69 3.21 -2.30 -10.19
CA THR A 69 4.15 -3.29 -9.63
C THR A 69 3.54 -4.68 -9.58
N PRO A 70 3.31 -5.31 -10.76
CA PRO A 70 2.69 -6.62 -10.83
C PRO A 70 3.60 -7.74 -10.36
N ASN A 71 2.97 -8.89 -10.05
CA ASN A 71 3.68 -10.15 -9.85
C ASN A 71 4.48 -10.54 -11.10
N VAL A 72 5.67 -11.13 -10.88
CA VAL A 72 6.46 -11.74 -11.94
C VAL A 72 5.77 -12.97 -12.50
N ASP A 73 5.29 -13.86 -11.60
CA ASP A 73 4.45 -14.99 -11.96
C ASP A 73 2.97 -14.56 -11.95
N ARG A 74 2.32 -14.64 -13.10
CA ARG A 74 0.93 -14.19 -13.29
C ARG A 74 -0.09 -15.34 -13.34
N LYS A 75 0.29 -16.52 -12.87
CA LYS A 75 -0.64 -17.68 -12.88
C LYS A 75 -1.93 -17.45 -12.07
N ASP A 76 -1.85 -16.63 -11.03
CA ASP A 76 -2.97 -16.30 -10.13
C ASP A 76 -3.48 -14.84 -10.33
N GLY A 77 -3.14 -14.19 -11.45
CA GLY A 77 -3.58 -12.83 -11.78
C GLY A 77 -2.43 -11.82 -11.91
N ILE A 78 -2.77 -10.56 -12.14
CA ILE A 78 -1.78 -9.49 -12.39
C ILE A 78 -1.17 -8.97 -11.09
N TRP A 79 -2.00 -8.66 -10.09
CA TRP A 79 -1.59 -8.15 -8.77
C TRP A 79 -0.75 -6.87 -8.86
N CYS A 80 -1.31 -5.85 -9.52
CA CYS A 80 -0.62 -4.58 -9.76
C CYS A 80 -0.40 -3.71 -8.52
N ALA A 81 -0.53 -4.18 -7.34
CA ALA A 81 -0.34 -3.50 -6.06
C ALA A 81 -0.76 -2.00 -6.01
N SER A 82 -0.11 -1.10 -6.74
CA SER A 82 -0.49 0.31 -6.88
C SER A 82 0.00 0.90 -8.21
N GLY A 83 -0.22 2.19 -8.43
CA GLY A 83 0.32 2.93 -9.57
C GLY A 83 -0.21 4.35 -9.71
N ILE A 84 0.38 5.08 -10.66
CA ILE A 84 -0.01 6.45 -11.03
C ILE A 84 -0.25 6.47 -12.54
N ASN A 85 -1.39 7.02 -12.98
CA ASN A 85 -1.66 7.16 -14.41
C ASN A 85 -1.08 8.48 -14.98
N GLU A 86 -1.10 8.64 -16.30
CA GLU A 86 -0.53 9.80 -16.98
C GLU A 86 -1.27 11.13 -16.71
N LEU A 87 -2.44 11.09 -16.11
CA LEU A 87 -3.17 12.27 -15.62
C LEU A 87 -2.86 12.57 -14.14
N GLU A 88 -1.82 11.95 -13.60
CA GLU A 88 -1.37 12.16 -12.23
C GLU A 88 -2.43 11.78 -11.19
N VAL A 89 -3.19 10.70 -11.44
CA VAL A 89 -4.07 10.07 -10.47
C VAL A 89 -3.42 8.80 -9.95
N GLY A 90 -3.32 8.65 -8.64
CA GLY A 90 -2.77 7.48 -7.98
C GLY A 90 -3.85 6.59 -7.38
N MET A 91 -3.57 5.30 -7.37
CA MET A 91 -4.41 4.28 -6.77
C MET A 91 -3.56 3.25 -6.07
N SER A 92 -3.96 2.86 -4.87
CA SER A 92 -3.38 1.71 -4.16
C SER A 92 -4.51 0.72 -3.87
N ALA A 93 -4.38 -0.47 -4.35
CA ALA A 93 -5.22 -1.61 -4.00
C ALA A 93 -4.36 -2.57 -3.19
N THR A 94 -4.78 -3.30 -2.26
CA THR A 94 -5.99 -3.28 -1.48
C THR A 94 -5.63 -3.62 -0.04
N GLU A 95 -6.34 -3.08 0.93
CA GLU A 95 -6.33 -3.68 2.25
C GLU A 95 -7.38 -4.80 2.26
N THR A 96 -7.00 -6.05 2.43
CA THR A 96 -7.98 -7.11 2.67
C THR A 96 -8.66 -6.86 4.01
N ILE A 97 -9.96 -6.66 3.99
CA ILE A 97 -10.78 -6.36 5.17
C ILE A 97 -11.84 -7.45 5.37
N THR A 98 -12.55 -7.42 6.48
CA THR A 98 -13.55 -8.44 6.79
C THR A 98 -14.87 -7.82 7.16
N SER A 99 -15.92 -8.08 6.38
CA SER A 99 -17.31 -7.77 6.74
C SER A 99 -17.83 -8.75 7.79
N ASN A 100 -18.69 -8.29 8.69
CA ASN A 100 -19.28 -9.15 9.71
C ASN A 100 -20.31 -10.15 9.12
N PRO A 101 -20.69 -11.22 9.87
CA PRO A 101 -21.59 -12.25 9.35
C PRO A 101 -22.99 -11.76 8.99
N ARG A 102 -23.48 -10.65 9.56
CA ARG A 102 -24.80 -10.08 9.22
C ARG A 102 -24.77 -9.47 7.84
N VAL A 103 -23.70 -8.74 7.50
CA VAL A 103 -23.47 -8.19 6.17
C VAL A 103 -23.30 -9.31 5.16
N LEU A 104 -22.44 -10.30 5.45
CA LEU A 104 -22.20 -11.42 4.54
C LEU A 104 -23.43 -12.32 4.33
N GLY A 105 -24.33 -12.37 5.33
CA GLY A 105 -25.61 -13.06 5.20
C GLY A 105 -26.62 -12.29 4.35
N ALA A 106 -26.54 -10.96 4.31
CA ALA A 106 -27.43 -10.09 3.54
C ALA A 106 -26.95 -9.85 2.10
N ASP A 107 -25.63 -9.73 1.91
CA ASP A 107 -24.96 -9.56 0.62
C ASP A 107 -23.70 -10.45 0.56
N PRO A 108 -23.87 -11.74 0.23
CA PRO A 108 -22.75 -12.69 0.16
C PRO A 108 -21.70 -12.29 -0.88
N LEU A 109 -20.44 -12.63 -0.61
CA LEU A 109 -19.36 -12.49 -1.60
C LEU A 109 -19.68 -13.30 -2.88
N VAL A 110 -19.28 -12.76 -4.02
CA VAL A 110 -19.57 -13.31 -5.35
C VAL A 110 -18.42 -14.22 -5.77
N GLU A 111 -18.37 -15.42 -5.18
CA GLU A 111 -17.33 -16.41 -5.47
C GLU A 111 -17.56 -17.14 -6.79
N TYR A 112 -16.48 -17.60 -7.44
CA TYR A 112 -16.57 -18.47 -8.60
C TYR A 112 -17.18 -19.83 -8.23
N ASN A 113 -18.21 -20.24 -8.95
CA ASN A 113 -18.86 -21.53 -8.74
C ASN A 113 -18.41 -22.55 -9.81
N GLU A 114 -17.46 -23.40 -9.46
CA GLU A 114 -16.93 -24.44 -10.35
C GLU A 114 -17.98 -25.40 -10.88
N LYS A 115 -19.01 -25.76 -10.08
CA LYS A 115 -20.03 -26.73 -10.45
C LYS A 115 -20.96 -26.25 -11.56
N THR A 116 -21.27 -24.95 -11.55
CA THR A 116 -22.13 -24.29 -12.53
C THR A 116 -21.36 -23.50 -13.56
N ASN A 117 -20.05 -23.36 -13.40
CA ASN A 117 -19.18 -22.48 -14.18
C ASN A 117 -19.70 -21.03 -14.18
N THR A 118 -20.23 -20.58 -13.03
CA THR A 118 -20.70 -19.20 -12.88
C THR A 118 -19.54 -18.32 -12.42
N PRO A 119 -19.20 -17.27 -13.19
CA PRO A 119 -18.12 -16.35 -12.81
C PRO A 119 -18.36 -15.72 -11.44
N GLY A 120 -17.27 -15.45 -10.72
CA GLY A 120 -17.27 -14.65 -9.51
C GLY A 120 -17.20 -13.15 -9.81
N GLY A 121 -17.04 -12.34 -8.75
CA GLY A 121 -16.89 -10.91 -8.82
C GLY A 121 -15.43 -10.47 -9.06
N ILE A 122 -15.18 -9.19 -8.88
CA ILE A 122 -13.86 -8.56 -9.02
C ILE A 122 -13.00 -8.92 -7.80
N GLY A 123 -11.70 -9.13 -7.98
CA GLY A 123 -10.75 -9.37 -6.92
C GLY A 123 -9.58 -8.40 -6.89
N GLU A 124 -8.81 -8.47 -5.82
CA GLU A 124 -7.64 -7.65 -5.56
C GLU A 124 -6.64 -7.65 -6.73
N GLU A 125 -6.45 -8.83 -7.32
CA GLU A 125 -5.48 -9.06 -8.39
C GLU A 125 -5.74 -8.23 -9.66
N ASP A 126 -6.97 -7.75 -9.84
CA ASP A 126 -7.40 -7.08 -11.07
C ASP A 126 -7.73 -5.58 -10.88
N ILE A 127 -8.07 -5.15 -9.65
CA ILE A 127 -8.68 -3.84 -9.38
C ILE A 127 -7.87 -2.68 -9.97
N VAL A 128 -6.53 -2.63 -9.77
CA VAL A 128 -5.71 -1.54 -10.32
C VAL A 128 -5.74 -1.55 -11.84
N HIS A 129 -5.62 -2.73 -12.46
CA HIS A 129 -5.57 -2.88 -13.91
C HIS A 129 -6.88 -2.47 -14.62
N ILE A 130 -8.02 -2.72 -13.98
CA ILE A 130 -9.34 -2.41 -14.57
C ILE A 130 -9.88 -1.03 -14.21
N VAL A 131 -9.24 -0.30 -13.27
CA VAL A 131 -9.70 1.00 -12.78
C VAL A 131 -8.76 2.13 -13.14
N LEU A 132 -7.48 2.03 -12.75
CA LEU A 132 -6.51 3.13 -12.87
C LEU A 132 -6.36 3.70 -14.29
N PRO A 133 -6.39 2.90 -15.37
CA PRO A 133 -6.28 3.42 -16.74
C PRO A 133 -7.48 4.26 -17.21
N TYR A 134 -8.59 4.28 -16.47
CA TYR A 134 -9.86 4.85 -16.92
C TYR A 134 -10.39 5.98 -16.05
N ILE A 135 -9.59 6.48 -15.12
CA ILE A 135 -10.00 7.52 -14.16
C ILE A 135 -9.16 8.79 -14.33
N HIS A 136 -9.81 9.96 -14.14
CA HIS A 136 -9.23 11.29 -14.34
C HIS A 136 -9.10 12.09 -13.04
N SER A 137 -9.61 11.57 -11.93
CA SER A 137 -9.47 12.14 -10.58
C SER A 137 -9.64 11.06 -9.50
N ALA A 138 -9.21 11.35 -8.30
CA ALA A 138 -9.40 10.45 -7.15
C ALA A 138 -10.89 10.15 -6.90
N ARG A 139 -11.75 11.16 -7.02
CA ARG A 139 -13.20 11.01 -6.89
C ARG A 139 -13.82 10.13 -7.98
N GLU A 140 -13.37 10.29 -9.23
CA GLU A 140 -13.82 9.42 -10.32
C GLU A 140 -13.42 7.97 -10.08
N GLY A 141 -12.25 7.72 -9.46
CA GLY A 141 -11.83 6.39 -9.03
C GLY A 141 -12.87 5.71 -8.14
N VAL A 142 -13.37 6.43 -7.12
CA VAL A 142 -14.44 5.92 -6.24
C VAL A 142 -15.72 5.60 -7.02
N THR A 143 -16.18 6.51 -7.86
CA THR A 143 -17.45 6.32 -8.57
C THR A 143 -17.35 5.25 -9.65
N TYR A 144 -16.23 5.15 -10.35
CA TYR A 144 -16.00 4.14 -11.37
C TYR A 144 -15.88 2.75 -10.76
N LEU A 145 -15.01 2.55 -9.75
CA LEU A 145 -14.93 1.27 -9.03
C LEU A 145 -16.27 0.90 -8.39
N GLY A 146 -16.95 1.86 -7.75
CA GLY A 146 -18.27 1.64 -7.16
C GLY A 146 -19.27 1.11 -8.18
N SER A 147 -19.28 1.65 -9.41
CA SER A 147 -20.16 1.17 -10.49
C SER A 147 -19.83 -0.26 -10.93
N LEU A 148 -18.56 -0.66 -10.89
CA LEU A 148 -18.12 -2.03 -11.19
C LEU A 148 -18.53 -2.99 -10.08
N LEU A 149 -18.39 -2.58 -8.81
CA LEU A 149 -18.83 -3.37 -7.64
C LEU A 149 -20.35 -3.59 -7.65
N GLU A 150 -21.14 -2.54 -7.89
CA GLU A 150 -22.61 -2.66 -8.01
C GLU A 150 -23.03 -3.60 -9.16
N LYS A 151 -22.23 -3.69 -10.21
CA LYS A 151 -22.56 -4.47 -11.42
C LYS A 151 -22.09 -5.91 -11.35
N TYR A 152 -20.87 -6.13 -10.88
CA TYR A 152 -20.21 -7.44 -10.95
C TYR A 152 -20.01 -8.07 -9.58
N GLY A 153 -20.08 -7.27 -8.53
CA GLY A 153 -19.72 -7.70 -7.18
C GLY A 153 -18.23 -7.93 -6.98
N THR A 154 -17.87 -8.37 -5.78
CA THR A 154 -16.54 -8.80 -5.42
C THR A 154 -16.58 -10.16 -4.71
N TYR A 155 -15.55 -10.99 -4.90
CA TYR A 155 -15.44 -12.26 -4.20
C TYR A 155 -14.64 -12.15 -2.88
N GLU A 156 -14.12 -10.96 -2.58
CA GLU A 156 -13.41 -10.66 -1.33
C GLU A 156 -13.64 -9.21 -0.89
N SER A 157 -13.48 -8.94 0.42
CA SER A 157 -13.66 -7.58 0.93
C SER A 157 -12.35 -6.82 0.92
N ASN A 158 -12.37 -5.58 0.42
CA ASN A 158 -11.20 -4.77 0.17
C ASN A 158 -11.38 -3.31 0.57
N GLY A 159 -10.27 -2.68 1.00
CA GLY A 159 -10.12 -1.25 1.14
C GLY A 159 -9.21 -0.67 0.06
N ILE A 160 -9.62 0.36 -0.65
CA ILE A 160 -8.92 0.92 -1.80
C ILE A 160 -8.73 2.43 -1.63
N ALA A 161 -7.50 2.92 -1.84
CA ALA A 161 -7.19 4.35 -1.79
C ALA A 161 -6.99 4.94 -3.19
N PHE A 162 -7.51 6.14 -3.38
CA PHE A 162 -7.31 6.97 -4.58
C PHE A 162 -6.76 8.33 -4.18
N CYS A 163 -5.82 8.88 -4.93
CA CYS A 163 -5.33 10.22 -4.72
C CYS A 163 -5.08 10.95 -6.05
N ASP A 164 -5.22 12.25 -6.01
CA ASP A 164 -4.67 13.20 -6.96
C ASP A 164 -4.02 14.36 -6.16
N LYS A 165 -3.55 15.41 -6.83
CA LYS A 165 -2.92 16.56 -6.15
C LYS A 165 -3.86 17.33 -5.21
N ASP A 166 -5.16 17.14 -5.33
CA ASP A 166 -6.18 17.92 -4.63
C ASP A 166 -6.82 17.19 -3.47
N GLU A 167 -7.05 15.87 -3.59
CA GLU A 167 -7.74 15.09 -2.58
C GLU A 167 -7.33 13.62 -2.53
N ILE A 168 -7.67 12.97 -1.40
CA ILE A 168 -7.56 11.53 -1.19
C ILE A 168 -8.93 10.99 -0.83
N TRP A 169 -9.29 9.85 -1.42
CA TRP A 169 -10.47 9.07 -1.10
C TRP A 169 -10.09 7.65 -0.68
N TYR A 170 -10.79 7.14 0.31
CA TYR A 170 -10.67 5.76 0.74
C TYR A 170 -12.02 5.07 0.65
N LEU A 171 -12.08 3.93 -0.06
CA LEU A 171 -13.25 3.12 -0.30
C LEU A 171 -13.11 1.79 0.43
N GLU A 172 -14.18 1.35 1.12
CA GLU A 172 -14.32 0.03 1.72
C GLU A 172 -15.50 -0.70 1.07
N THR A 173 -15.29 -1.97 0.64
CA THR A 173 -16.37 -2.83 0.17
C THR A 173 -17.17 -3.37 1.35
N ILE A 174 -18.47 -3.50 1.19
CA ILE A 174 -19.41 -4.00 2.19
C ILE A 174 -20.14 -5.19 1.59
N GLY A 175 -19.82 -6.40 2.05
CA GLY A 175 -20.35 -7.62 1.41
C GLY A 175 -19.94 -7.74 -0.05
N GLY A 176 -20.81 -8.34 -0.87
CA GLY A 176 -20.52 -8.64 -2.27
C GLY A 176 -20.68 -7.48 -3.24
N HIS A 177 -21.60 -6.54 -3.02
CA HIS A 177 -21.92 -5.51 -4.02
C HIS A 177 -21.93 -4.08 -3.49
N HIS A 178 -21.98 -3.90 -2.17
CA HIS A 178 -22.05 -2.57 -1.56
C HIS A 178 -20.66 -2.01 -1.24
N PHE A 179 -20.59 -0.69 -1.15
CA PHE A 179 -19.38 0.02 -0.74
C PHE A 179 -19.72 1.34 -0.03
N ILE A 180 -18.77 1.81 0.75
CA ILE A 180 -18.71 3.17 1.29
C ILE A 180 -17.36 3.78 0.93
N ALA A 181 -17.31 5.10 0.74
CA ALA A 181 -16.06 5.82 0.55
C ALA A 181 -16.08 7.14 1.31
N ARG A 182 -14.95 7.48 1.92
CA ARG A 182 -14.78 8.72 2.68
C ARG A 182 -13.57 9.50 2.17
N ARG A 183 -13.76 10.81 1.98
CA ARG A 183 -12.67 11.73 1.69
C ARG A 183 -11.80 11.93 2.93
N VAL A 184 -10.48 11.87 2.76
CA VAL A 184 -9.53 12.22 3.82
C VAL A 184 -9.43 13.75 3.91
N GLU A 185 -9.52 14.28 5.12
CA GLU A 185 -9.37 15.72 5.33
C GLU A 185 -7.95 16.19 5.00
N ASP A 186 -7.83 17.38 4.43
CA ASP A 186 -6.54 17.91 3.95
C ASP A 186 -5.45 17.94 5.03
N ASP A 187 -5.82 18.20 6.29
CA ASP A 187 -4.92 18.37 7.43
C ASP A 187 -4.83 17.14 8.35
N GLU A 188 -5.34 16.00 7.88
CA GLU A 188 -5.34 14.72 8.59
C GLU A 188 -4.53 13.65 7.87
N TYR A 189 -4.25 12.58 8.59
CA TYR A 189 -3.72 11.33 8.07
C TYR A 189 -4.60 10.16 8.54
N VAL A 190 -4.51 9.05 7.84
CA VAL A 190 -5.26 7.81 8.11
C VAL A 190 -4.29 6.65 8.16
N VAL A 191 -4.47 5.71 9.08
CA VAL A 191 -3.71 4.46 9.16
C VAL A 191 -4.68 3.28 9.06
N LEU A 192 -4.37 2.33 8.19
CA LEU A 192 -5.29 1.30 7.76
C LEU A 192 -4.64 -0.09 7.93
N PRO A 193 -4.97 -0.85 8.95
CA PRO A 193 -4.73 -2.29 9.02
C PRO A 193 -5.84 -3.08 8.28
N ASN A 194 -5.78 -4.41 8.30
CA ASN A 194 -6.71 -5.29 7.58
C ASN A 194 -8.08 -5.45 8.28
N GLN A 195 -8.76 -4.35 8.52
CA GLN A 195 -10.13 -4.30 9.07
C GLN A 195 -10.87 -3.11 8.48
N LEU A 196 -12.21 -3.07 8.59
CA LEU A 196 -12.95 -1.86 8.27
C LEU A 196 -12.51 -0.74 9.23
N ASN A 197 -12.14 0.41 8.68
CA ASN A 197 -11.53 1.52 9.43
C ASN A 197 -12.41 2.77 9.49
N ILE A 198 -13.26 3.01 8.49
CA ILE A 198 -14.17 4.16 8.51
C ILE A 198 -15.09 4.03 9.73
N ASP A 199 -14.99 4.98 10.66
CA ASP A 199 -15.74 5.00 11.93
C ASP A 199 -17.10 5.67 11.80
N TYR A 200 -17.13 6.89 11.30
CA TYR A 200 -18.33 7.68 11.08
C TYR A 200 -18.61 7.88 9.61
N PHE A 201 -19.89 7.77 9.23
CA PHE A 201 -20.34 7.97 7.86
C PHE A 201 -21.64 8.80 7.82
N ASP A 202 -21.62 9.86 7.04
CA ASP A 202 -22.77 10.73 6.85
C ASP A 202 -23.58 10.27 5.63
N LEU A 203 -24.68 9.57 5.89
CA LEU A 203 -25.59 9.11 4.85
C LEU A 203 -26.32 10.26 4.16
N ASP A 204 -26.54 11.41 4.82
CA ASP A 204 -27.23 12.54 4.20
C ASP A 204 -26.30 13.28 3.23
N ASP A 205 -25.00 13.35 3.52
CA ASP A 205 -24.00 13.81 2.54
C ASP A 205 -23.88 12.82 1.38
N ALA A 206 -23.77 11.52 1.66
CA ALA A 206 -23.58 10.46 0.65
C ALA A 206 -24.75 10.38 -0.35
N PHE A 207 -25.99 10.58 0.10
CA PHE A 207 -27.18 10.65 -0.75
C PHE A 207 -27.54 12.07 -1.21
N GLY A 208 -26.77 13.07 -0.80
CA GLY A 208 -26.98 14.48 -1.11
C GLY A 208 -25.87 15.08 -1.97
N LYS A 209 -24.99 15.87 -1.35
CA LYS A 209 -23.93 16.61 -2.05
C LYS A 209 -22.70 15.78 -2.38
N GLN A 210 -22.49 14.71 -1.65
CA GLN A 210 -21.33 13.84 -1.78
C GLN A 210 -19.98 14.58 -1.62
N GLU A 211 -19.93 15.55 -0.71
CA GLU A 211 -18.72 16.35 -0.50
C GLU A 211 -17.60 15.52 0.15
N LYS A 212 -17.98 14.65 1.10
CA LYS A 212 -17.05 13.84 1.90
C LYS A 212 -17.36 12.35 1.93
N HIS A 213 -18.56 11.94 1.51
CA HIS A 213 -19.05 10.57 1.57
C HIS A 213 -19.70 10.17 0.26
N ILE A 214 -19.36 9.00 -0.24
CA ILE A 214 -19.95 8.37 -1.43
C ILE A 214 -20.26 6.91 -1.07
N CYS A 215 -21.35 6.35 -1.54
CA CYS A 215 -21.74 4.97 -1.27
C CYS A 215 -22.57 4.37 -2.40
N SER A 216 -22.83 3.06 -2.31
CA SER A 216 -23.77 2.34 -3.17
C SER A 216 -25.15 2.98 -3.15
N LYS A 217 -25.82 3.00 -4.29
CA LYS A 217 -27.10 3.71 -4.49
C LYS A 217 -28.24 3.26 -3.56
N ASP A 218 -28.23 2.03 -3.12
CA ASP A 218 -29.26 1.43 -2.27
C ASP A 218 -28.79 1.15 -0.83
N LEU A 219 -27.60 1.65 -0.43
CA LEU A 219 -27.00 1.38 0.88
C LEU A 219 -27.96 1.70 2.04
N ARG A 220 -28.70 2.80 1.99
CA ARG A 220 -29.69 3.17 3.04
C ARG A 220 -30.75 2.09 3.20
N LYS A 221 -31.32 1.63 2.08
CA LYS A 221 -32.29 0.55 2.07
C LYS A 221 -31.68 -0.76 2.57
N PHE A 222 -30.47 -1.10 2.12
CA PHE A 222 -29.74 -2.27 2.59
C PHE A 222 -29.54 -2.29 4.10
N ILE A 223 -29.15 -1.15 4.70
CA ILE A 223 -29.01 -0.99 6.16
C ILE A 223 -30.35 -1.20 6.87
N GLU A 224 -31.41 -0.60 6.40
CA GLU A 224 -32.73 -0.63 7.02
C GLU A 224 -33.35 -2.02 6.95
N GLU A 225 -33.38 -2.64 5.78
CA GLU A 225 -33.99 -3.97 5.57
C GLU A 225 -33.26 -5.10 6.33
N ASN A 226 -31.95 -4.96 6.53
CA ASN A 226 -31.13 -5.96 7.20
C ASN A 226 -30.79 -5.61 8.66
N HIS A 227 -31.38 -4.51 9.19
CA HIS A 227 -31.16 -4.06 10.57
C HIS A 227 -29.67 -3.94 10.95
N LEU A 228 -28.84 -3.34 10.06
CA LEU A 228 -27.41 -3.27 10.24
C LEU A 228 -26.95 -2.12 11.14
N ASN A 229 -27.77 -1.09 11.35
CA ASN A 229 -27.45 -0.03 12.31
C ASN A 229 -27.70 -0.52 13.74
N LEU A 230 -26.65 -0.81 14.48
CA LEU A 230 -26.69 -1.31 15.86
C LEU A 230 -26.56 -0.20 16.90
N GLY A 231 -26.32 1.05 16.46
CA GLY A 231 -26.10 2.19 17.35
C GLY A 231 -27.39 2.76 17.91
N PHE A 232 -27.36 3.21 19.18
CA PHE A 232 -28.45 3.97 19.81
C PHE A 232 -28.28 5.49 19.65
N GLY A 233 -27.15 5.95 19.08
CA GLY A 233 -26.80 7.36 18.93
C GLY A 233 -27.28 7.95 17.59
N ALA A 234 -27.15 9.29 17.47
CA ALA A 234 -27.47 10.02 16.24
C ALA A 234 -26.40 9.85 15.13
N LYS A 235 -25.19 9.40 15.49
CA LYS A 235 -24.11 9.16 14.53
C LYS A 235 -24.12 7.69 14.11
N PHE A 236 -24.06 7.47 12.80
CA PHE A 236 -23.95 6.13 12.23
C PHE A 236 -22.47 5.68 12.23
N ASP A 237 -22.16 4.72 13.09
CA ASP A 237 -20.86 4.05 13.17
C ASP A 237 -20.85 2.87 12.20
N VAL A 238 -20.18 3.04 11.08
CA VAL A 238 -20.14 2.01 10.01
C VAL A 238 -19.17 0.89 10.32
N ARG A 239 -18.13 1.14 11.13
CA ARG A 239 -17.22 0.09 11.60
C ARG A 239 -17.97 -0.92 12.47
N ALA A 240 -18.75 -0.42 13.43
CA ALA A 240 -19.59 -1.27 14.26
C ALA A 240 -20.71 -1.98 13.47
N ALA A 241 -21.27 -1.32 12.45
CA ALA A 241 -22.34 -1.87 11.63
C ALA A 241 -21.87 -2.97 10.66
N PHE A 242 -20.68 -2.81 10.06
CA PHE A 242 -20.24 -3.64 8.93
C PHE A 242 -18.98 -4.47 9.22
N GLY A 243 -18.10 -4.00 10.10
CA GLY A 243 -16.78 -4.59 10.35
C GLY A 243 -16.79 -5.83 11.22
N SER A 244 -15.68 -6.55 11.18
CA SER A 244 -15.37 -7.59 12.16
C SER A 244 -14.89 -6.97 13.47
N HIS A 245 -15.11 -7.68 14.57
CA HIS A 245 -14.61 -7.37 15.91
C HIS A 245 -14.19 -8.68 16.56
N SER A 246 -13.13 -9.30 16.03
CA SER A 246 -12.67 -10.62 16.48
C SER A 246 -11.43 -10.51 17.34
N ASP A 247 -11.19 -11.53 18.19
CA ASP A 247 -9.93 -11.64 18.96
C ASP A 247 -8.70 -11.63 18.03
N ALA A 248 -8.85 -12.09 16.80
CA ALA A 248 -7.79 -12.03 15.79
C ALA A 248 -7.44 -10.58 15.41
N ASP A 249 -8.41 -9.67 15.36
CA ASP A 249 -8.18 -8.25 15.08
C ASP A 249 -7.32 -7.61 16.16
N HIS A 250 -7.48 -7.99 17.43
CA HIS A 250 -6.72 -7.47 18.57
C HIS A 250 -5.23 -7.86 18.53
N VAL A 251 -4.87 -8.93 17.85
CA VAL A 251 -3.47 -9.35 17.70
C VAL A 251 -2.89 -8.88 16.36
N TYR A 252 -3.72 -8.84 15.32
CA TYR A 252 -3.28 -8.64 13.96
C TYR A 252 -3.46 -7.21 13.45
N ASN A 253 -4.55 -6.53 13.82
CA ASN A 253 -4.98 -5.26 13.21
C ASN A 253 -4.80 -4.06 14.14
N THR A 254 -5.51 -3.98 15.25
CA THR A 254 -5.53 -2.80 16.13
C THR A 254 -4.15 -2.39 16.65
N PRO A 255 -3.21 -3.32 16.99
CA PRO A 255 -1.88 -2.94 17.46
C PRO A 255 -1.07 -2.16 16.41
N ARG A 256 -1.24 -2.46 15.12
CA ARG A 256 -0.59 -1.70 14.05
C ARG A 256 -1.10 -0.27 14.00
N ALA A 257 -2.42 -0.07 14.03
CA ALA A 257 -3.02 1.26 14.08
C ALA A 257 -2.60 2.02 15.34
N TRP A 258 -2.64 1.39 16.51
CA TRP A 258 -2.18 1.96 17.77
C TRP A 258 -0.75 2.49 17.69
N TYR A 259 0.19 1.70 17.16
CA TYR A 259 1.59 2.09 17.06
C TYR A 259 1.79 3.25 16.08
N MET A 260 1.12 3.23 14.93
CA MET A 260 1.22 4.28 13.91
C MET A 260 0.62 5.61 14.42
N LEU A 261 -0.54 5.56 15.07
CA LEU A 261 -1.17 6.74 15.67
C LEU A 261 -0.31 7.33 16.78
N ARG A 262 0.26 6.50 17.65
CA ARG A 262 1.18 6.92 18.70
C ARG A 262 2.44 7.58 18.15
N TYR A 263 2.96 7.13 17.02
CA TYR A 263 4.14 7.71 16.38
C TYR A 263 3.91 9.14 15.90
N PHE A 264 2.78 9.41 15.25
CA PHE A 264 2.46 10.73 14.73
C PHE A 264 1.83 11.69 15.76
N ASN A 265 1.23 11.13 16.81
CA ASN A 265 0.53 11.87 17.86
C ASN A 265 0.97 11.47 19.27
N PRO A 266 2.26 11.54 19.59
CA PRO A 266 2.79 11.03 20.86
C PRO A 266 2.21 11.74 22.11
N ASN A 267 1.70 12.97 21.99
CA ASN A 267 1.19 13.77 23.11
C ASN A 267 -0.33 14.01 23.07
N THR A 268 -1.02 13.60 21.99
CA THR A 268 -2.47 13.82 21.82
C THR A 268 -3.29 12.96 22.78
N PHE A 269 -2.84 11.75 23.06
CA PHE A 269 -3.48 10.79 23.95
C PHE A 269 -2.51 10.30 25.02
N ASP A 270 -3.08 9.82 26.12
CA ASP A 270 -2.34 9.09 27.14
C ASP A 270 -2.16 7.62 26.71
N TRP A 271 -1.16 7.39 25.86
CA TRP A 271 -0.88 6.10 25.25
C TRP A 271 -0.48 5.00 26.26
N GLU A 272 -0.09 5.38 27.47
CA GLU A 272 0.20 4.39 28.55
C GLU A 272 -1.07 3.72 29.04
N HIS A 273 -2.23 4.40 28.91
CA HIS A 273 -3.53 3.89 29.30
C HIS A 273 -4.41 3.43 28.14
N ILE A 274 -3.93 3.51 26.90
CA ILE A 274 -4.62 2.99 25.73
C ILE A 274 -3.96 1.67 25.31
N SER A 275 -4.71 0.57 25.46
CA SER A 275 -4.26 -0.75 25.01
C SER A 275 -3.99 -0.78 23.50
N PRO A 276 -2.93 -1.49 23.04
CA PRO A 276 -2.77 -1.82 21.62
C PRO A 276 -3.98 -2.55 21.01
N GLU A 277 -4.80 -3.18 21.83
CA GLU A 277 -6.00 -3.94 21.44
C GLU A 277 -7.28 -3.09 21.45
N CYS A 278 -7.16 -1.75 21.51
CA CYS A 278 -8.29 -0.84 21.59
C CYS A 278 -9.07 -0.75 20.25
N ASP A 279 -10.37 -1.08 20.26
CA ASP A 279 -11.25 -1.01 19.08
C ASP A 279 -11.68 0.42 18.72
N ASN A 280 -11.54 1.37 19.65
CA ASN A 280 -12.04 2.74 19.49
C ASN A 280 -10.97 3.72 18.97
N LEU A 281 -10.00 3.23 18.21
CA LEU A 281 -9.02 4.11 17.55
C LEU A 281 -9.70 4.90 16.43
N PRO A 282 -9.40 6.21 16.29
CA PRO A 282 -10.03 7.05 15.27
C PRO A 282 -9.59 6.64 13.85
N PHE A 283 -10.48 6.82 12.87
CA PHE A 283 -10.18 6.63 11.45
C PHE A 283 -9.06 7.56 10.98
N SER A 284 -9.15 8.85 11.33
CA SER A 284 -8.19 9.87 10.93
C SER A 284 -7.81 10.80 12.07
N MET A 285 -6.64 11.41 11.99
CA MET A 285 -6.14 12.38 12.97
C MET A 285 -5.32 13.49 12.31
N LYS A 286 -5.27 14.66 12.96
CA LYS A 286 -4.26 15.69 12.65
C LYS A 286 -2.95 15.29 13.30
N PRO A 287 -1.86 15.19 12.53
CA PRO A 287 -0.56 14.85 13.12
C PRO A 287 -0.01 16.02 13.94
N GLU A 288 0.77 15.74 14.98
CA GLU A 288 1.42 16.79 15.79
C GLU A 288 2.58 17.51 15.07
N ARG A 289 3.06 16.96 13.98
CA ARG A 289 4.05 17.55 13.08
C ARG A 289 3.79 17.13 11.63
N LYS A 290 4.35 17.86 10.69
CA LYS A 290 4.28 17.48 9.26
C LYS A 290 4.90 16.11 9.03
N ILE A 291 4.25 15.33 8.16
CA ILE A 291 4.66 13.96 7.80
C ILE A 291 5.52 14.01 6.53
N THR A 292 6.70 13.39 6.59
CA THR A 292 7.65 13.29 5.47
C THR A 292 7.57 11.91 4.80
N ILE A 293 8.21 11.77 3.63
CA ILE A 293 8.36 10.45 2.96
C ILE A 293 9.18 9.49 3.84
N GLU A 294 10.18 10.01 4.54
CA GLU A 294 10.99 9.23 5.47
C GLU A 294 10.16 8.70 6.65
N ASP A 295 9.23 9.51 7.17
CA ASP A 295 8.29 9.07 8.21
C ASP A 295 7.36 7.97 7.70
N VAL A 296 6.83 8.13 6.49
CA VAL A 296 5.97 7.12 5.85
C VAL A 296 6.74 5.80 5.66
N LYS A 297 7.95 5.88 5.10
CA LYS A 297 8.81 4.70 4.94
C LYS A 297 9.16 4.06 6.28
N TYR A 298 9.51 4.85 7.29
CA TYR A 298 9.85 4.36 8.63
C TYR A 298 8.68 3.62 9.27
N ILE A 299 7.49 4.25 9.30
CA ILE A 299 6.34 3.68 9.99
C ILE A 299 5.83 2.39 9.34
N LEU A 300 5.83 2.33 7.99
CA LEU A 300 5.45 1.12 7.25
C LEU A 300 6.53 0.01 7.33
N SER A 301 7.75 0.35 7.75
CA SER A 301 8.82 -0.60 8.03
C SER A 301 8.93 -1.00 9.50
N SER A 302 7.99 -0.55 10.33
CA SER A 302 8.10 -0.70 11.77
C SER A 302 7.81 -2.12 12.24
N HIS A 303 8.54 -2.52 13.27
CA HIS A 303 8.37 -3.79 13.98
C HIS A 303 8.14 -3.58 15.48
N TYR A 304 7.48 -2.48 15.85
CA TYR A 304 7.26 -2.04 17.24
C TYR A 304 8.54 -1.66 17.99
N GLN A 305 9.59 -1.24 17.28
CA GLN A 305 10.85 -0.85 17.89
C GLN A 305 10.65 0.22 18.99
N GLY A 306 11.39 0.04 20.09
CA GLY A 306 11.24 0.89 21.27
C GLY A 306 10.06 0.52 22.19
N THR A 307 9.39 -0.60 21.94
CA THR A 307 8.35 -1.16 22.81
C THR A 307 8.71 -2.58 23.25
N GLU A 308 7.96 -3.13 24.23
CA GLU A 308 8.08 -4.52 24.67
C GLU A 308 7.57 -5.56 23.66
N TYR A 309 6.92 -5.11 22.59
CA TYR A 309 6.34 -5.96 21.52
C TYR A 309 7.29 -6.21 20.35
N ASP A 310 8.44 -5.54 20.33
CA ASP A 310 9.46 -5.68 19.29
C ASP A 310 9.96 -7.15 19.24
N PRO A 311 9.89 -7.85 18.09
CA PRO A 311 10.34 -9.24 17.96
C PRO A 311 11.83 -9.44 18.21
N TYR A 312 12.65 -8.38 18.15
CA TYR A 312 14.08 -8.45 18.39
C TYR A 312 14.49 -8.24 19.85
N VAL A 313 13.60 -7.80 20.73
CA VAL A 313 13.89 -7.73 22.18
C VAL A 313 13.59 -9.05 22.88
N LYS A 314 14.19 -9.25 24.05
CA LYS A 314 13.87 -10.40 24.89
C LYS A 314 12.77 -10.02 25.89
N GLY A 315 11.69 -10.77 25.91
CA GLY A 315 10.58 -10.53 26.84
C GLY A 315 9.38 -11.42 26.52
N GLU A 316 8.46 -11.57 27.48
CA GLU A 316 7.24 -12.39 27.31
C GLU A 316 6.28 -11.82 26.26
N LYS A 317 6.32 -10.50 26.05
CA LYS A 317 5.48 -9.80 25.08
C LYS A 317 6.16 -9.58 23.73
N SER A 318 7.42 -10.03 23.59
CA SER A 318 8.14 -9.97 22.32
C SER A 318 7.37 -10.76 21.26
N ASN A 319 7.16 -10.15 20.09
CA ASN A 319 6.42 -10.77 18.98
C ASN A 319 4.96 -11.19 19.33
N LEU A 320 4.34 -10.54 20.32
CA LEU A 320 2.93 -10.79 20.66
C LEU A 320 2.00 -10.35 19.53
N TYR A 321 2.31 -9.22 18.89
CA TYR A 321 1.51 -8.62 17.84
C TYR A 321 2.21 -8.72 16.48
N ARG A 322 1.41 -8.78 15.42
CA ARG A 322 1.91 -8.74 14.04
C ARG A 322 2.59 -7.40 13.76
N SER A 323 3.87 -7.43 13.42
CA SER A 323 4.64 -6.25 13.01
C SER A 323 4.05 -5.58 11.76
N ILE A 324 4.31 -4.29 11.57
CA ILE A 324 3.87 -3.52 10.38
C ILE A 324 4.71 -3.95 9.17
N GLY A 325 6.04 -3.78 9.24
CA GLY A 325 6.97 -4.37 8.29
C GLY A 325 7.27 -5.83 8.64
N VAL A 326 7.12 -6.74 7.71
CA VAL A 326 7.30 -8.19 7.90
C VAL A 326 8.24 -8.78 6.86
N ASN A 327 8.70 -10.00 7.11
CA ASN A 327 9.60 -10.72 6.20
C ASN A 327 8.97 -11.04 4.84
N ARG A 328 7.63 -11.15 4.79
CA ARG A 328 6.85 -11.46 3.60
C ARG A 328 6.28 -10.23 2.88
N THR A 329 6.68 -9.03 3.26
CA THR A 329 6.46 -7.83 2.45
C THR A 329 7.14 -8.05 1.10
N ASP A 330 6.40 -7.94 0.02
CA ASP A 330 6.90 -8.10 -1.35
C ASP A 330 7.33 -6.77 -1.92
N ASP A 331 6.55 -5.72 -1.62
CA ASP A 331 6.91 -4.32 -1.90
C ASP A 331 6.22 -3.35 -0.92
N LEU A 332 6.83 -2.19 -0.79
CA LEU A 332 6.23 -0.97 -0.26
C LEU A 332 6.25 0.07 -1.37
N GLU A 333 5.09 0.59 -1.72
CA GLU A 333 4.96 1.69 -2.65
C GLU A 333 4.46 2.95 -1.95
N ILE A 334 5.08 4.10 -2.29
CA ILE A 334 4.66 5.42 -1.80
C ILE A 334 4.37 6.30 -3.02
N LEU A 335 3.13 6.69 -3.19
CA LEU A 335 2.67 7.58 -4.25
C LEU A 335 2.56 8.99 -3.70
N GLN A 336 3.38 9.90 -4.20
CA GLN A 336 3.42 11.31 -3.80
C GLN A 336 2.94 12.20 -4.94
N MET A 337 1.75 12.82 -4.79
CA MET A 337 1.21 13.79 -5.75
C MET A 337 1.63 15.20 -5.34
N ARG A 338 2.63 15.74 -6.01
CA ARG A 338 3.27 17.00 -5.63
C ARG A 338 2.57 18.22 -6.26
N PRO A 339 2.31 19.30 -5.51
CA PRO A 339 1.63 20.48 -6.05
C PRO A 339 2.50 21.34 -6.98
N TYR A 340 3.83 21.15 -6.98
CA TYR A 340 4.82 21.96 -7.71
C TYR A 340 5.87 21.13 -8.44
N GLY A 341 5.62 19.86 -8.69
CA GLY A 341 6.52 18.96 -9.40
C GLY A 341 5.75 17.81 -10.00
N ARG A 342 6.43 16.98 -10.77
CA ARG A 342 5.83 15.74 -11.27
C ARG A 342 5.62 14.77 -10.10
N PRO A 343 4.61 13.90 -10.14
CA PRO A 343 4.45 12.84 -9.14
C PRO A 343 5.69 11.98 -9.02
N ILE A 344 5.95 11.50 -7.83
CA ILE A 344 7.01 10.54 -7.54
C ILE A 344 6.36 9.27 -6.96
N GLU A 345 6.76 8.14 -7.50
CA GLU A 345 6.46 6.82 -6.98
C GLU A 345 7.73 6.20 -6.42
N TYR A 346 7.71 5.81 -5.14
CA TYR A 346 8.86 5.20 -4.47
C TYR A 346 8.65 3.70 -4.39
N GLN A 347 9.65 2.93 -4.82
CA GLN A 347 9.65 1.47 -4.83
C GLN A 347 10.60 0.92 -3.78
N ALA A 348 10.11 0.15 -2.83
CA ALA A 348 10.94 -0.58 -1.86
C ALA A 348 10.55 -2.05 -1.89
N PHE A 349 11.33 -2.85 -2.59
CA PHE A 349 11.07 -4.28 -2.75
C PHE A 349 11.53 -5.12 -1.56
N ALA A 350 10.88 -6.26 -1.40
CA ALA A 350 11.08 -7.24 -0.34
C ALA A 350 10.81 -6.65 1.06
N SER A 351 11.32 -7.28 2.13
CA SER A 351 11.09 -6.75 3.47
C SER A 351 11.67 -5.35 3.62
N ASN A 352 10.78 -4.39 3.67
CA ASN A 352 11.11 -2.97 3.74
C ASN A 352 11.79 -2.55 5.05
N VAL A 353 11.75 -3.40 6.10
CA VAL A 353 12.51 -3.21 7.35
C VAL A 353 14.01 -3.02 7.07
N TYR A 354 14.54 -3.64 6.01
CA TYR A 354 15.97 -3.67 5.70
C TYR A 354 16.36 -2.86 4.45
N ASN A 355 15.39 -2.32 3.73
CA ASN A 355 15.61 -1.76 2.40
C ASN A 355 15.32 -0.26 2.32
N VAL A 356 15.73 0.34 1.22
CA VAL A 356 15.46 1.73 0.82
C VAL A 356 14.28 1.81 -0.12
N ALA A 357 13.71 2.99 -0.28
CA ALA A 357 12.71 3.29 -1.29
C ALA A 357 13.34 4.12 -2.42
N ILE A 358 13.28 3.62 -3.66
CA ILE A 358 13.86 4.26 -4.84
C ILE A 358 12.79 5.13 -5.51
N PRO A 359 12.99 6.46 -5.62
CA PRO A 359 12.04 7.34 -6.27
C PRO A 359 12.06 7.19 -7.79
N GLN A 360 10.88 7.24 -8.41
CA GLN A 360 10.68 7.17 -9.86
C GLN A 360 9.71 8.25 -10.32
N TYR A 361 10.08 8.99 -11.38
CA TYR A 361 9.13 9.81 -12.12
C TYR A 361 8.23 8.91 -12.96
N THR A 362 6.92 9.15 -12.94
CA THR A 362 5.94 8.29 -13.63
C THR A 362 5.58 8.78 -15.04
N CYS A 363 6.04 9.98 -15.42
CA CYS A 363 5.86 10.54 -16.76
C CYS A 363 6.84 9.95 -17.80
N VAL A 364 6.95 8.63 -17.87
CA VAL A 364 7.86 7.85 -18.71
C VAL A 364 7.12 6.76 -19.47
N ASN A 365 7.72 6.22 -20.53
CA ASN A 365 7.18 5.11 -21.30
C ASN A 365 7.79 3.76 -20.89
N MET A 366 8.93 3.77 -20.23
CA MET A 366 9.65 2.57 -19.80
C MET A 366 10.17 2.71 -18.38
N ALA A 367 10.10 1.63 -17.62
CA ALA A 367 10.74 1.53 -16.31
C ALA A 367 12.22 1.15 -16.45
N PRO A 368 13.11 1.62 -15.55
CA PRO A 368 14.51 1.23 -15.53
C PRO A 368 14.69 -0.28 -15.35
N GLU A 369 15.73 -0.84 -16.01
CA GLU A 369 15.99 -2.28 -16.00
C GLU A 369 16.18 -2.83 -14.57
N TYR A 370 16.87 -2.10 -13.70
CA TYR A 370 17.10 -2.51 -12.31
C TYR A 370 15.81 -2.77 -11.50
N LEU A 371 14.71 -2.08 -11.81
CA LEU A 371 13.39 -2.27 -11.20
C LEU A 371 12.48 -3.22 -11.99
N SER A 372 12.67 -3.34 -13.32
CA SER A 372 11.74 -4.04 -14.22
C SER A 372 12.20 -5.44 -14.63
N SER A 373 13.50 -5.78 -14.46
CA SER A 373 14.08 -7.04 -14.94
C SER A 373 13.91 -8.24 -13.99
N THR A 374 13.17 -8.10 -12.90
CA THR A 374 12.95 -9.19 -11.95
C THR A 374 12.32 -10.41 -12.63
N THR A 375 12.91 -11.58 -12.40
CA THR A 375 12.41 -12.90 -12.82
C THR A 375 12.16 -13.79 -11.61
N ASN A 376 11.58 -14.98 -11.82
CA ASN A 376 11.44 -15.96 -10.73
C ASN A 376 12.79 -16.55 -10.27
N ASP A 377 13.84 -16.46 -11.09
CA ASP A 377 15.17 -16.93 -10.75
C ASP A 377 15.93 -15.88 -9.95
N VAL A 378 16.51 -16.30 -8.83
CA VAL A 378 17.31 -15.43 -7.95
C VAL A 378 18.56 -14.93 -8.66
N ASN A 379 18.75 -13.62 -8.67
CA ASN A 379 19.94 -12.97 -9.22
C ASN A 379 20.18 -11.62 -8.50
N THR A 380 21.32 -11.01 -8.69
CA THR A 380 21.66 -9.70 -8.10
C THR A 380 21.61 -8.55 -9.10
N ASN A 381 21.07 -8.78 -10.28
CA ASN A 381 20.94 -7.76 -11.33
C ASN A 381 19.62 -6.98 -11.21
N SER A 382 18.71 -7.42 -10.34
CA SER A 382 17.44 -6.75 -10.07
C SER A 382 17.36 -6.29 -8.63
N PHE A 383 16.68 -5.17 -8.40
CA PHE A 383 16.50 -4.59 -7.08
C PHE A 383 15.71 -5.53 -6.15
N TYR A 384 14.70 -6.24 -6.67
CA TYR A 384 13.91 -7.17 -5.86
C TYR A 384 14.78 -8.24 -5.18
N TRP A 385 15.62 -8.97 -5.95
CA TRP A 385 16.43 -10.05 -5.38
C TRP A 385 17.60 -9.54 -4.54
N THR A 386 18.19 -8.41 -4.93
CA THR A 386 19.19 -7.73 -4.09
C THR A 386 18.60 -7.35 -2.73
N SER A 387 17.40 -6.77 -2.72
CA SER A 387 16.66 -6.40 -1.50
C SER A 387 16.28 -7.62 -0.67
N ARG A 388 15.85 -8.73 -1.30
CA ARG A 388 15.51 -9.98 -0.61
C ARG A 388 16.73 -10.61 0.07
N LEU A 389 17.89 -10.56 -0.58
CA LEU A 389 19.16 -11.03 -0.01
C LEU A 389 19.61 -10.15 1.17
N ILE A 390 19.55 -8.83 1.05
CA ILE A 390 19.86 -7.89 2.15
C ILE A 390 18.96 -8.20 3.35
N SER A 391 17.66 -8.38 3.13
CA SER A 391 16.69 -8.67 4.18
C SER A 391 16.97 -9.99 4.88
N ALA A 392 17.18 -11.08 4.14
CA ALA A 392 17.41 -12.40 4.70
C ALA A 392 18.72 -12.46 5.51
N LEU A 393 19.78 -11.81 5.02
CA LEU A 393 21.05 -11.72 5.73
C LEU A 393 20.96 -10.77 6.93
N GLY A 394 20.27 -9.64 6.78
CA GLY A 394 20.07 -8.66 7.84
C GLY A 394 19.32 -9.24 9.03
N ASP A 395 18.23 -9.96 8.77
CA ASP A 395 17.40 -10.61 9.78
C ASP A 395 18.13 -11.76 10.49
N SER A 396 18.95 -12.52 9.77
CA SER A 396 19.69 -13.66 10.34
C SER A 396 20.61 -13.30 11.51
N ASP A 397 21.08 -12.05 11.55
CA ASP A 397 21.82 -11.45 12.67
C ASP A 397 21.47 -9.97 12.79
N PHE A 398 20.25 -9.69 13.28
CA PHE A 398 19.69 -8.33 13.36
C PHE A 398 20.65 -7.36 14.06
N TYR A 399 21.10 -7.67 15.27
CA TYR A 399 21.97 -6.78 16.04
C TYR A 399 23.37 -6.59 15.43
N GLY A 400 23.88 -7.56 14.71
CA GLY A 400 25.14 -7.44 13.98
C GLY A 400 25.03 -6.55 12.75
N ASN A 401 23.85 -6.51 12.13
CA ASN A 401 23.60 -5.84 10.84
C ASN A 401 22.87 -4.49 10.97
N VAL A 402 22.11 -4.24 12.06
CA VAL A 402 21.23 -3.06 12.18
C VAL A 402 21.94 -1.74 11.88
N GLY A 403 23.18 -1.54 12.35
CA GLY A 403 23.91 -0.32 12.09
C GLY A 403 24.37 -0.13 10.63
N HIS A 404 24.47 -1.21 9.84
CA HIS A 404 24.69 -1.13 8.39
C HIS A 404 23.39 -0.82 7.67
N ILE A 405 22.27 -1.40 8.10
CA ILE A 405 20.93 -1.18 7.53
C ILE A 405 20.47 0.25 7.78
N GLU A 406 20.55 0.75 9.01
CA GLU A 406 20.15 2.14 9.33
C GLU A 406 20.97 3.16 8.53
N ARG A 407 22.26 2.94 8.38
CA ARG A 407 23.11 3.80 7.54
C ARG A 407 22.71 3.75 6.07
N TYR A 408 22.41 2.57 5.55
CA TYR A 408 21.92 2.36 4.19
C TYR A 408 20.62 3.11 3.95
N GLN A 409 19.65 2.99 4.86
CA GLN A 409 18.36 3.68 4.77
C GLN A 409 18.53 5.20 4.84
N LEU A 410 19.38 5.72 5.76
CA LEU A 410 19.66 7.14 5.87
C LEU A 410 20.34 7.68 4.60
N GLN A 411 21.33 6.96 4.07
CA GLN A 411 22.01 7.33 2.83
C GLN A 411 21.07 7.29 1.62
N GLY A 412 20.18 6.30 1.54
CA GLY A 412 19.16 6.19 0.50
C GLY A 412 18.18 7.35 0.53
N ALA A 413 17.66 7.71 1.71
CA ALA A 413 16.77 8.87 1.85
C ALA A 413 17.46 10.18 1.45
N ALA A 414 18.71 10.41 1.90
CA ALA A 414 19.47 11.59 1.52
C ALA A 414 19.76 11.63 0.01
N LEU A 415 20.07 10.49 -0.59
CA LEU A 415 20.32 10.36 -2.03
C LEU A 415 19.04 10.64 -2.83
N ALA A 416 17.89 10.09 -2.43
CA ALA A 416 16.59 10.34 -3.06
C ALA A 416 16.29 11.85 -3.08
N ASN A 417 16.33 12.50 -1.92
CA ASN A 417 16.08 13.95 -1.82
C ASN A 417 17.04 14.79 -2.68
N LYS A 418 18.31 14.40 -2.74
CA LYS A 418 19.30 15.08 -3.57
C LYS A 418 18.95 14.96 -5.05
N LEU A 419 18.73 13.74 -5.54
CA LEU A 419 18.49 13.47 -6.95
C LEU A 419 17.16 14.06 -7.44
N ILE A 420 16.08 13.94 -6.65
CA ILE A 420 14.80 14.57 -6.96
C ILE A 420 14.99 16.10 -7.11
N LYS A 421 15.68 16.74 -6.19
CA LYS A 421 15.92 18.19 -6.25
C LYS A 421 16.76 18.61 -7.47
N GLU A 422 17.69 17.77 -7.91
CA GLU A 422 18.52 18.01 -9.11
C GLU A 422 17.69 17.81 -10.38
N PHE A 423 16.94 16.71 -10.48
CA PHE A 423 16.17 16.40 -11.68
C PHE A 423 14.88 17.22 -11.82
N ASP A 424 14.25 17.65 -10.74
CA ASP A 424 13.12 18.58 -10.81
C ASP A 424 13.46 19.83 -11.62
N LYS A 425 14.69 20.38 -11.44
CA LYS A 425 15.16 21.53 -12.22
C LYS A 425 15.36 21.21 -13.70
N THR A 426 15.76 19.97 -13.99
CA THR A 426 15.96 19.52 -15.38
C THR A 426 14.63 19.30 -16.08
N LEU A 427 13.61 18.86 -15.33
CA LEU A 427 12.27 18.58 -15.87
C LEU A 427 11.36 19.81 -15.91
N GLU A 428 11.77 20.92 -15.26
CA GLU A 428 10.97 22.15 -15.19
C GLU A 428 10.70 22.72 -16.59
N GLY A 429 9.41 22.91 -16.91
CA GLY A 429 8.97 23.48 -18.19
C GLY A 429 9.03 22.53 -19.38
N LEU A 430 9.49 21.28 -19.23
CA LEU A 430 9.47 20.29 -20.28
C LEU A 430 8.07 19.65 -20.43
N GLU A 431 7.71 19.33 -21.67
CA GLU A 431 6.44 18.69 -22.03
C GLU A 431 6.66 17.62 -23.12
N GLY A 432 5.66 16.73 -23.32
CA GLY A 432 5.64 15.74 -24.38
C GLY A 432 6.86 14.82 -24.39
N GLU A 433 7.43 14.54 -25.57
CA GLU A 433 8.57 13.62 -25.73
C GLU A 433 9.86 14.09 -25.03
N GLU A 434 10.08 15.40 -24.91
CA GLU A 434 11.27 15.93 -24.23
C GLU A 434 11.20 15.65 -22.73
N LEU A 435 10.04 15.83 -22.12
CA LEU A 435 9.79 15.47 -20.72
C LEU A 435 10.02 13.96 -20.49
N ILE A 436 9.42 13.12 -21.34
CA ILE A 436 9.53 11.66 -21.23
C ILE A 436 10.99 11.23 -21.26
N LYS A 437 11.76 11.67 -22.25
CA LYS A 437 13.19 11.31 -22.38
C LYS A 437 14.02 11.81 -21.20
N ALA A 438 13.76 13.02 -20.72
CA ALA A 438 14.47 13.58 -19.56
C ALA A 438 14.12 12.83 -18.28
N ALA A 439 12.86 12.43 -18.07
CA ALA A 439 12.43 11.65 -16.92
C ALA A 439 12.96 10.22 -16.97
N GLU A 440 12.99 9.57 -18.13
CA GLU A 440 13.61 8.24 -18.31
C GLU A 440 15.12 8.28 -18.00
N HIS A 441 15.82 9.32 -18.43
CA HIS A 441 17.22 9.53 -18.07
C HIS A 441 17.38 9.74 -16.53
N ALA A 442 16.52 10.56 -15.92
CA ALA A 442 16.53 10.77 -14.48
C ALA A 442 16.34 9.45 -13.70
N ASN A 443 15.34 8.66 -14.09
CA ASN A 443 15.05 7.37 -13.47
C ASN A 443 16.21 6.39 -13.62
N SER A 444 16.89 6.36 -14.80
CA SER A 444 18.07 5.53 -15.01
C SER A 444 19.21 5.92 -14.07
N VAL A 445 19.54 7.22 -13.98
CA VAL A 445 20.61 7.72 -13.09
C VAL A 445 20.27 7.44 -11.62
N ILE A 446 19.02 7.62 -11.22
CA ILE A 446 18.55 7.29 -9.88
C ILE A 446 18.81 5.80 -9.58
N CYS A 447 18.38 4.91 -10.47
CA CYS A 447 18.58 3.47 -10.31
C CYS A 447 20.05 3.09 -10.23
N ASP A 448 20.91 3.63 -11.09
CA ASP A 448 22.36 3.36 -11.10
C ASP A 448 23.03 3.73 -9.77
N GLU A 449 22.64 4.84 -9.16
CA GLU A 449 23.17 5.28 -7.85
C GLU A 449 22.64 4.40 -6.70
N PHE A 450 21.38 4.00 -6.75
CA PHE A 450 20.81 3.11 -5.75
C PHE A 450 21.33 1.66 -5.88
N GLU A 451 21.63 1.19 -7.08
CA GLU A 451 22.28 -0.12 -7.30
C GLU A 451 23.65 -0.17 -6.63
N LYS A 452 24.48 0.88 -6.80
CA LYS A 452 25.77 0.99 -6.11
C LYS A 452 25.61 0.95 -4.59
N LEU A 453 24.63 1.69 -4.06
CA LEU A 453 24.36 1.75 -2.62
C LEU A 453 23.89 0.40 -2.07
N SER A 454 23.00 -0.29 -2.80
CA SER A 454 22.45 -1.60 -2.43
C SER A 454 23.54 -2.71 -2.49
N THR A 455 24.40 -2.65 -3.51
CA THR A 455 25.53 -3.58 -3.64
C THR A 455 26.52 -3.42 -2.50
N ASP A 456 26.82 -2.19 -2.10
CA ASP A 456 27.73 -1.91 -0.98
C ASP A 456 27.19 -2.48 0.35
N VAL A 457 25.90 -2.23 0.67
CA VAL A 457 25.31 -2.78 1.90
C VAL A 457 25.18 -4.30 1.85
N LEU A 458 24.84 -4.88 0.70
CA LEU A 458 24.78 -6.35 0.53
C LEU A 458 26.13 -6.98 0.89
N GLY A 459 27.25 -6.40 0.41
CA GLY A 459 28.60 -6.86 0.76
C GLY A 459 28.89 -6.77 2.26
N LYS A 460 28.41 -5.72 2.94
CA LYS A 460 28.60 -5.52 4.39
C LYS A 460 27.81 -6.54 5.21
N VAL A 461 26.51 -6.72 4.92
CA VAL A 461 25.65 -7.68 5.66
C VAL A 461 26.09 -9.12 5.41
N LEU A 462 26.51 -9.45 4.18
CA LEU A 462 27.07 -10.76 3.86
C LEU A 462 28.30 -11.06 4.69
N LYS A 463 29.23 -10.10 4.82
CA LYS A 463 30.43 -10.25 5.64
C LYS A 463 30.11 -10.51 7.11
N VAL A 464 29.18 -9.73 7.70
CA VAL A 464 28.74 -9.90 9.08
C VAL A 464 28.12 -11.28 9.28
N SER A 465 27.16 -11.65 8.44
CA SER A 465 26.45 -12.93 8.53
C SER A 465 27.38 -14.12 8.34
N THR A 466 28.35 -14.03 7.41
CA THR A 466 29.36 -15.07 7.20
C THR A 466 30.21 -15.29 8.46
N ASN A 467 30.65 -14.22 9.11
CA ASN A 467 31.45 -14.31 10.33
C ASN A 467 30.68 -14.89 11.54
N ARG A 468 29.35 -14.88 11.47
CA ARG A 468 28.43 -15.38 12.51
C ARG A 468 27.86 -16.76 12.20
N MET A 469 28.28 -17.43 11.14
CA MET A 469 27.88 -18.80 10.83
C MET A 469 28.22 -19.74 11.95
N LYS A 470 27.36 -20.72 12.27
CA LYS A 470 27.54 -21.68 13.38
C LYS A 470 28.74 -22.57 13.23
N ASN A 471 29.23 -22.82 12.00
CA ASN A 471 30.40 -23.62 11.70
C ASN A 471 31.69 -22.78 11.61
N ALA A 472 31.73 -21.63 12.25
CA ALA A 472 32.92 -20.77 12.34
C ALA A 472 33.97 -21.34 13.34
N TYR A 473 34.42 -22.56 13.12
CA TYR A 473 35.46 -23.17 13.94
C TYR A 473 36.86 -22.71 13.50
N GLN A 474 37.64 -22.19 14.46
CA GLN A 474 39.01 -21.77 14.26
C GLN A 474 39.96 -22.66 15.08
N ARG A 475 40.93 -23.22 14.44
CA ARG A 475 42.01 -23.97 15.08
C ARG A 475 43.34 -23.45 14.57
N ASN A 476 43.97 -22.54 15.29
CA ASN A 476 45.34 -22.06 14.99
C ASN A 476 45.56 -21.67 13.51
N ASP A 477 44.53 -21.11 12.86
CA ASP A 477 44.63 -20.62 11.49
C ASP A 477 45.30 -19.22 11.52
N ASN A 478 46.61 -19.23 11.73
CA ASN A 478 47.42 -18.00 11.67
C ASN A 478 48.01 -17.80 10.28
#